data_eb74f068e76b6a0f02dbd93ffd0de7ec
#
_entry.id   eb74f068e76b6a0f02dbd93ffd0de7ec
#
_cell.length_a   1.000
_cell.length_b   1.000
_cell.length_c   1.000
_cell.angle_alpha   90.00
_cell.angle_beta   90.00
_cell.angle_gamma   90.00
#
_symmetry.space_group_name_H-M   'P 1'
#
loop_
_entity.id
_entity.type
_entity.pdbx_description
1 polymer ?
#
loop_
_entity_poly.entity_id
_entity_poly.type
_entity_poly.pdbx_seq_one_letter_code
_entity_poly.pdbx_strand_id
1 'polypeptide(L)'
;METMQGTIFDLKTVPFLLQKLTEETKPAWGIMTPQHMLEHVGNTLVIVSSKKPFPVVTPEEQLPAYRQFLTTERPFSQNIPNQFIGEGLAPLRFTDLETAKIKLLAALENFHQFFAENPDATPIHPFFGPLDFEGWLQFQRKHFEHHFRQFGLI
;
A
#
# COMPACT_ATOMS: atom_id res chain seq x y z
N MET A 1 3.57 -3.30 -24.02
CA MET A 1 2.56 -2.31 -23.60
C MET A 1 2.40 -2.32 -22.10
N GLU A 2 2.64 -1.21 -21.48
CA GLU A 2 2.48 -1.13 -20.04
C GLU A 2 1.00 -1.26 -19.66
N THR A 3 0.72 -2.07 -18.65
CA THR A 3 -0.63 -2.17 -18.11
C THR A 3 -0.93 -0.90 -17.30
N MET A 4 -2.21 -0.56 -17.18
CA MET A 4 -2.64 0.56 -16.33
C MET A 4 -2.11 0.41 -14.90
N GLN A 5 -1.97 -0.82 -14.43
CA GLN A 5 -1.42 -1.11 -13.11
C GLN A 5 0.02 -0.63 -12.96
N GLY A 6 0.83 -0.73 -14.00
CA GLY A 6 2.23 -0.27 -13.96
C GLY A 6 2.35 1.22 -13.78
N THR A 7 1.41 2.00 -14.34
CA THR A 7 1.45 3.46 -14.29
C THR A 7 0.82 4.03 -13.02
N ILE A 8 -0.13 3.33 -12.39
CA ILE A 8 -0.85 3.84 -11.21
C ILE A 8 0.09 4.04 -10.02
N PHE A 9 1.08 3.18 -9.88
CA PHE A 9 1.99 3.16 -8.72
C PHE A 9 3.26 3.99 -8.92
N ASP A 10 3.50 4.56 -10.08
CA ASP A 10 4.77 5.24 -10.35
C ASP A 10 4.86 6.63 -9.71
N LEU A 11 6.10 7.16 -9.67
CA LEU A 11 6.41 8.44 -9.03
C LEU A 11 5.80 9.65 -9.74
N LYS A 12 5.29 9.49 -10.95
CA LYS A 12 4.65 10.57 -11.71
C LYS A 12 3.14 10.52 -11.58
N THR A 13 2.58 9.33 -11.67
CA THR A 13 1.12 9.13 -11.69
C THR A 13 0.51 9.35 -10.32
N VAL A 14 1.17 8.89 -9.25
CA VAL A 14 0.65 9.04 -7.89
C VAL A 14 0.44 10.52 -7.53
N PRO A 15 1.43 11.42 -7.70
CA PRO A 15 1.20 12.84 -7.38
C PRO A 15 0.06 13.44 -8.19
N PHE A 16 -0.04 13.07 -9.47
CA PHE A 16 -1.11 13.58 -10.34
C PHE A 16 -2.49 13.17 -9.82
N LEU A 17 -2.64 11.90 -9.44
CA LEU A 17 -3.92 11.39 -8.92
C LEU A 17 -4.28 12.00 -7.58
N LEU A 18 -3.30 12.25 -6.71
CA LEU A 18 -3.53 12.85 -5.40
C LEU A 18 -4.10 14.26 -5.48
N GLN A 19 -3.93 14.97 -6.59
CA GLN A 19 -4.50 16.30 -6.77
C GLN A 19 -6.03 16.29 -6.68
N LYS A 20 -6.65 15.16 -7.03
CA LYS A 20 -8.11 15.00 -7.00
C LYS A 20 -8.64 14.72 -5.59
N LEU A 21 -7.77 14.35 -4.65
CA LEU A 21 -8.18 13.96 -3.31
C LEU A 21 -8.29 15.18 -2.43
N THR A 22 -9.46 15.39 -1.84
CA THR A 22 -9.72 16.47 -0.87
C THR A 22 -10.29 15.87 0.40
N GLU A 23 -10.37 16.69 1.46
CA GLU A 23 -10.93 16.23 2.73
C GLU A 23 -12.41 15.83 2.62
N GLU A 24 -13.11 16.35 1.64
CA GLU A 24 -14.52 16.05 1.37
C GLU A 24 -14.74 14.81 0.52
N THR A 25 -13.68 14.21 -0.02
CA THR A 25 -13.80 13.01 -0.85
C THR A 25 -14.34 11.85 -0.01
N LYS A 26 -15.42 11.22 -0.50
CA LYS A 26 -16.05 10.10 0.21
C LYS A 26 -15.59 8.77 -0.39
N PRO A 27 -15.33 7.76 0.43
CA PRO A 27 -15.01 6.44 -0.09
C PRO A 27 -16.25 5.77 -0.68
N ALA A 28 -16.05 4.96 -1.72
CA ALA A 28 -17.11 4.14 -2.30
C ALA A 28 -17.51 2.99 -1.37
N TRP A 29 -16.60 2.58 -0.49
CA TRP A 29 -16.85 1.58 0.55
C TRP A 29 -15.95 1.85 1.75
N GLY A 30 -16.28 1.27 2.91
CA GLY A 30 -15.49 1.39 4.13
C GLY A 30 -15.68 2.70 4.85
N ILE A 31 -14.90 2.89 5.91
CA ILE A 31 -15.04 4.02 6.83
C ILE A 31 -13.83 4.95 6.87
N MET A 32 -12.79 4.67 6.08
CA MET A 32 -11.59 5.51 6.05
C MET A 32 -11.91 6.92 5.54
N THR A 33 -11.26 7.92 6.15
CA THR A 33 -11.18 9.24 5.54
C THR A 33 -10.04 9.24 4.52
N PRO A 34 -9.97 10.24 3.64
CA PRO A 34 -8.83 10.37 2.72
C PRO A 34 -7.48 10.33 3.42
N GLN A 35 -7.33 11.02 4.55
CA GLN A 35 -6.07 11.02 5.29
C GLN A 35 -5.77 9.66 5.89
N HIS A 36 -6.75 8.94 6.43
CA HIS A 36 -6.55 7.59 6.93
C HIS A 36 -6.05 6.66 5.81
N MET A 37 -6.60 6.79 4.62
CA MET A 37 -6.17 5.98 3.48
C MET A 37 -4.72 6.25 3.12
N LEU A 38 -4.30 7.52 3.04
CA LEU A 38 -2.92 7.85 2.69
C LEU A 38 -1.93 7.37 3.75
N GLU A 39 -2.28 7.50 5.02
CA GLU A 39 -1.41 7.01 6.11
C GLU A 39 -1.32 5.49 6.10
N HIS A 40 -2.41 4.81 5.80
CA HIS A 40 -2.45 3.35 5.69
C HIS A 40 -1.58 2.86 4.53
N VAL A 41 -1.75 3.43 3.35
CA VAL A 41 -0.96 3.06 2.17
C VAL A 41 0.52 3.39 2.40
N GLY A 42 0.81 4.53 3.00
CA GLY A 42 2.18 4.94 3.33
C GLY A 42 2.88 3.99 4.29
N ASN A 43 2.15 3.44 5.27
CA ASN A 43 2.71 2.46 6.21
C ASN A 43 3.30 1.24 5.49
N THR A 44 2.62 0.76 4.45
CA THR A 44 3.12 -0.41 3.72
C THR A 44 4.37 -0.11 2.92
N LEU A 45 4.62 1.15 2.58
CA LEU A 45 5.84 1.55 1.88
C LEU A 45 7.04 1.60 2.82
N VAL A 46 6.86 2.10 4.05
CA VAL A 46 7.97 2.24 4.99
C VAL A 46 8.36 0.93 5.67
N ILE A 47 7.49 -0.05 5.62
CA ILE A 47 7.70 -1.36 6.26
C ILE A 47 8.95 -2.06 5.72
N VAL A 48 9.28 -1.87 4.43
CA VAL A 48 10.41 -2.56 3.78
C VAL A 48 11.75 -2.19 4.39
N SER A 49 11.88 -0.97 4.91
CA SER A 49 13.11 -0.50 5.54
C SER A 49 13.06 -0.55 7.07
N SER A 50 12.01 -1.12 7.64
CA SER A 50 11.88 -1.24 9.10
C SER A 50 12.91 -2.20 9.65
N LYS A 51 13.56 -1.81 10.77
CA LYS A 51 14.51 -2.66 11.47
C LYS A 51 13.81 -3.65 12.40
N LYS A 52 12.52 -3.46 12.66
CA LYS A 52 11.73 -4.36 13.50
C LYS A 52 11.03 -5.37 12.60
N PRO A 53 11.28 -6.68 12.80
CA PRO A 53 10.58 -7.68 12.00
C PRO A 53 9.10 -7.71 12.37
N PHE A 54 8.25 -7.90 11.36
CA PHE A 54 6.83 -8.13 11.56
C PHE A 54 6.58 -9.63 11.59
N PRO A 55 5.70 -10.12 12.48
CA PRO A 55 5.32 -11.52 12.44
C PRO A 55 4.48 -11.80 11.20
N VAL A 56 4.71 -12.96 10.59
CA VAL A 56 3.85 -13.42 9.50
C VAL A 56 2.62 -14.06 10.14
N VAL A 57 1.44 -13.51 9.86
CA VAL A 57 0.19 -14.00 10.45
C VAL A 57 -0.48 -15.07 9.60
N THR A 58 -0.13 -15.16 8.32
CA THR A 58 -0.65 -16.20 7.43
C THR A 58 0.03 -17.52 7.73
N PRO A 59 -0.73 -18.64 7.86
CA PRO A 59 -0.13 -19.96 8.01
C PRO A 59 0.85 -20.26 6.89
N GLU A 60 1.99 -20.87 7.23
CA GLU A 60 3.08 -21.10 6.29
C GLU A 60 2.62 -21.85 5.03
N GLU A 61 1.75 -22.86 5.19
CA GLU A 61 1.26 -23.65 4.08
C GLU A 61 0.38 -22.89 3.11
N GLN A 62 -0.14 -21.70 3.51
CA GLN A 62 -0.97 -20.84 2.67
C GLN A 62 -0.17 -19.75 1.95
N LEU A 63 1.07 -19.51 2.35
CA LEU A 63 1.89 -18.45 1.75
C LEU A 63 2.07 -18.60 0.23
N PRO A 64 2.30 -19.81 -0.34
CA PRO A 64 2.42 -19.92 -1.78
C PRO A 64 1.17 -19.46 -2.53
N ALA A 65 -0.03 -19.77 -2.03
CA ALA A 65 -1.28 -19.33 -2.64
C ALA A 65 -1.46 -17.82 -2.53
N TYR A 66 -1.11 -17.24 -1.39
CA TYR A 66 -1.17 -15.80 -1.20
C TYR A 66 -0.23 -15.07 -2.16
N ARG A 67 1.01 -15.56 -2.31
CA ARG A 67 1.96 -14.94 -3.24
C ARG A 67 1.52 -15.11 -4.69
N GLN A 68 0.91 -16.25 -5.03
CA GLN A 68 0.36 -16.46 -6.37
C GLN A 68 -0.72 -15.43 -6.69
N PHE A 69 -1.56 -15.09 -5.70
CA PHE A 69 -2.58 -14.05 -5.87
C PHE A 69 -1.98 -12.73 -6.32
N LEU A 70 -0.80 -12.36 -5.82
CA LEU A 70 -0.14 -11.10 -6.19
C LEU A 70 0.21 -11.04 -7.68
N THR A 71 0.39 -12.19 -8.34
CA THR A 71 0.72 -12.26 -9.76
C THR A 71 -0.51 -12.17 -10.66
N THR A 72 -1.71 -12.24 -10.09
CA THR A 72 -2.96 -12.19 -10.84
C THR A 72 -3.46 -10.77 -10.96
N GLU A 73 -4.47 -10.57 -11.82
CA GLU A 73 -5.13 -9.27 -11.95
C GLU A 73 -6.34 -9.13 -11.01
N ARG A 74 -6.62 -10.14 -10.19
CA ARG A 74 -7.74 -10.08 -9.26
C ARG A 74 -7.48 -8.98 -8.21
N PRO A 75 -8.47 -8.12 -7.94
CA PRO A 75 -8.32 -7.07 -6.94
C PRO A 75 -8.40 -7.64 -5.53
N PHE A 76 -7.93 -6.85 -4.55
CA PHE A 76 -8.19 -7.15 -3.15
C PHE A 76 -9.70 -7.09 -2.87
N SER A 77 -10.16 -7.92 -1.94
CA SER A 77 -11.55 -7.87 -1.48
C SER A 77 -11.80 -6.60 -0.67
N GLN A 78 -13.02 -6.08 -0.79
CA GLN A 78 -13.42 -4.87 -0.06
C GLN A 78 -13.73 -5.20 1.41
N ASN A 79 -13.51 -4.21 2.30
CA ASN A 79 -13.91 -4.28 3.71
C ASN A 79 -13.29 -5.44 4.50
N ILE A 80 -12.02 -5.80 4.20
CA ILE A 80 -11.30 -6.78 5.01
C ILE A 80 -10.83 -6.11 6.30
N PRO A 81 -11.17 -6.67 7.49
CA PRO A 81 -10.69 -6.12 8.76
C PRO A 81 -9.16 -6.17 8.86
N ASN A 82 -8.57 -5.12 9.41
CA ASN A 82 -7.13 -5.09 9.69
C ASN A 82 -6.90 -5.68 11.08
N GLN A 83 -6.21 -6.82 11.13
CA GLN A 83 -5.95 -7.55 12.38
C GLN A 83 -5.10 -6.75 13.38
N PHE A 84 -4.28 -5.81 12.89
CA PHE A 84 -3.38 -5.04 13.74
C PHE A 84 -4.07 -3.82 14.37
N ILE A 85 -5.17 -3.37 13.80
CA ILE A 85 -5.92 -2.21 14.27
C ILE A 85 -7.15 -2.64 15.06
N GLY A 86 -7.71 -3.81 14.73
CA GLY A 86 -8.99 -4.27 15.24
C GLY A 86 -10.13 -3.55 14.52
N GLU A 87 -11.23 -3.29 15.26
CA GLU A 87 -12.36 -2.54 14.70
C GLU A 87 -12.08 -1.05 14.71
N GLY A 88 -12.54 -0.36 13.67
CA GLY A 88 -12.41 1.10 13.56
C GLY A 88 -11.17 1.54 12.77
N LEU A 89 -10.74 2.76 13.03
CA LEU A 89 -9.66 3.40 12.30
C LEU A 89 -8.42 3.56 13.17
N ALA A 90 -7.25 3.42 12.56
CA ALA A 90 -6.00 3.75 13.22
C ALA A 90 -5.96 5.26 13.53
N PRO A 91 -5.30 5.65 14.64
CA PRO A 91 -5.11 7.07 14.93
C PRO A 91 -4.32 7.76 13.81
N LEU A 92 -4.70 8.98 13.46
CA LEU A 92 -3.95 9.78 12.50
C LEU A 92 -2.61 10.21 13.10
N ARG A 93 -1.55 10.14 12.31
CA ARG A 93 -0.19 10.51 12.72
C ARG A 93 0.21 11.90 12.23
N PHE A 94 -0.35 12.35 11.10
CA PHE A 94 -0.01 13.65 10.52
C PHE A 94 -1.10 14.67 10.82
N THR A 95 -0.76 15.95 10.69
CA THR A 95 -1.63 17.03 11.11
C THR A 95 -2.80 17.29 10.16
N ASP A 96 -2.63 17.00 8.87
CA ASP A 96 -3.63 17.28 7.86
C ASP A 96 -3.41 16.45 6.60
N LEU A 97 -4.36 16.51 5.68
CA LEU A 97 -4.31 15.74 4.45
C LEU A 97 -3.12 16.13 3.56
N GLU A 98 -2.84 17.42 3.44
CA GLU A 98 -1.73 17.89 2.59
C GLU A 98 -0.39 17.38 3.10
N THR A 99 -0.19 17.38 4.41
CA THR A 99 1.01 16.77 5.01
C THR A 99 1.07 15.28 4.72
N ALA A 100 -0.06 14.58 4.82
CA ALA A 100 -0.13 13.15 4.52
C ALA A 100 0.25 12.86 3.06
N LYS A 101 -0.17 13.71 2.12
CA LYS A 101 0.22 13.58 0.71
C LYS A 101 1.73 13.71 0.54
N ILE A 102 2.34 14.71 1.16
CA ILE A 102 3.79 14.92 1.10
C ILE A 102 4.52 13.72 1.68
N LYS A 103 4.06 13.20 2.81
CA LYS A 103 4.67 12.04 3.46
C LYS A 103 4.52 10.77 2.63
N LEU A 104 3.40 10.60 1.96
CA LEU A 104 3.20 9.47 1.06
C LEU A 104 4.20 9.50 -0.09
N LEU A 105 4.39 10.66 -0.72
CA LEU A 105 5.33 10.79 -1.84
C LEU A 105 6.76 10.54 -1.40
N ALA A 106 7.15 11.03 -0.21
CA ALA A 106 8.46 10.74 0.35
C ALA A 106 8.65 9.24 0.64
N ALA A 107 7.61 8.59 1.17
CA ALA A 107 7.65 7.16 1.44
C ALA A 107 7.78 6.35 0.14
N LEU A 108 7.11 6.80 -0.93
CA LEU A 108 7.20 6.16 -2.24
C LEU A 108 8.60 6.24 -2.81
N GLU A 109 9.25 7.42 -2.73
CA GLU A 109 10.64 7.58 -3.16
C GLU A 109 11.56 6.69 -2.34
N ASN A 110 11.39 6.66 -1.02
CA ASN A 110 12.21 5.85 -0.12
C ASN A 110 12.04 4.35 -0.38
N PHE A 111 10.84 3.91 -0.76
CA PHE A 111 10.60 2.52 -1.13
C PHE A 111 11.47 2.13 -2.33
N HIS A 112 11.47 2.93 -3.38
CA HIS A 112 12.29 2.66 -4.56
C HIS A 112 13.78 2.76 -4.25
N GLN A 113 14.17 3.75 -3.44
CA GLN A 113 15.57 3.93 -3.04
C GLN A 113 16.07 2.74 -2.23
N PHE A 114 15.25 2.21 -1.33
CA PHE A 114 15.62 1.05 -0.53
C PHE A 114 16.00 -0.14 -1.41
N PHE A 115 15.19 -0.45 -2.41
CA PHE A 115 15.47 -1.58 -3.29
C PHE A 115 16.59 -1.29 -4.29
N ALA A 116 16.81 -0.02 -4.67
CA ALA A 116 17.96 0.35 -5.47
C ALA A 116 19.27 0.08 -4.71
N GLU A 117 19.28 0.32 -3.40
CA GLU A 117 20.46 0.09 -2.54
C GLU A 117 20.54 -1.35 -2.05
N ASN A 118 19.42 -2.07 -2.01
CA ASN A 118 19.34 -3.44 -1.48
C ASN A 118 18.56 -4.34 -2.46
N PRO A 119 19.12 -4.61 -3.66
CA PRO A 119 18.36 -5.30 -4.71
C PRO A 119 17.99 -6.75 -4.37
N ASP A 120 18.72 -7.37 -3.46
CA ASP A 120 18.47 -8.77 -3.06
C ASP A 120 17.71 -8.89 -1.75
N ALA A 121 17.25 -7.77 -1.18
CA ALA A 121 16.51 -7.81 0.08
C ALA A 121 15.13 -8.47 -0.11
N THR A 122 14.70 -9.18 0.93
CA THR A 122 13.38 -9.82 0.97
C THR A 122 12.64 -9.43 2.24
N PRO A 123 12.27 -8.15 2.38
CA PRO A 123 11.53 -7.70 3.56
C PRO A 123 10.25 -8.51 3.77
N ILE A 124 9.91 -8.76 5.03
CA ILE A 124 8.78 -9.60 5.38
C ILE A 124 7.49 -8.79 5.38
N HIS A 125 6.51 -9.26 4.60
CA HIS A 125 5.15 -8.74 4.64
C HIS A 125 4.33 -9.59 5.62
N PRO A 126 3.51 -8.97 6.50
CA PRO A 126 2.76 -9.74 7.50
C PRO A 126 1.84 -10.82 6.94
N PHE A 127 1.31 -10.63 5.73
CA PHE A 127 0.38 -11.58 5.13
C PHE A 127 0.99 -12.42 4.01
N PHE A 128 2.05 -11.94 3.38
CA PHE A 128 2.65 -12.63 2.22
C PHE A 128 4.02 -13.24 2.54
N GLY A 129 4.56 -12.99 3.72
CA GLY A 129 5.88 -13.46 4.11
C GLY A 129 7.00 -12.69 3.42
N PRO A 130 8.20 -13.27 3.32
CA PRO A 130 9.30 -12.63 2.60
C PRO A 130 8.95 -12.38 1.14
N LEU A 131 9.12 -11.15 0.68
CA LEU A 131 8.89 -10.77 -0.72
C LEU A 131 10.13 -10.05 -1.24
N ASP A 132 10.56 -10.42 -2.44
CA ASP A 132 11.59 -9.67 -3.14
C ASP A 132 11.01 -8.37 -3.71
N PHE A 133 11.82 -7.61 -4.44
CA PHE A 133 11.38 -6.35 -5.01
C PHE A 133 10.16 -6.52 -5.91
N GLU A 134 10.18 -7.54 -6.79
CA GLU A 134 9.05 -7.79 -7.69
C GLU A 134 7.77 -8.11 -6.92
N GLY A 135 7.87 -8.94 -5.88
CA GLY A 135 6.72 -9.26 -5.03
C GLY A 135 6.16 -8.04 -4.33
N TRP A 136 7.03 -7.18 -3.80
CA TRP A 136 6.60 -5.93 -3.18
C TRP A 136 5.97 -4.98 -4.18
N LEU A 137 6.49 -4.91 -5.42
CA LEU A 137 5.87 -4.09 -6.48
C LEU A 137 4.46 -4.60 -6.80
N GLN A 138 4.30 -5.91 -6.93
CA GLN A 138 3.00 -6.50 -7.20
C GLN A 138 2.00 -6.19 -6.09
N PHE A 139 2.44 -6.31 -4.84
CA PHE A 139 1.61 -5.96 -3.69
C PHE A 139 1.22 -4.47 -3.75
N GLN A 140 2.19 -3.59 -3.94
CA GLN A 140 1.92 -2.15 -3.92
C GLN A 140 1.00 -1.72 -5.05
N ARG A 141 1.15 -2.29 -6.25
CA ARG A 141 0.24 -1.99 -7.36
C ARG A 141 -1.20 -2.33 -7.01
N LYS A 142 -1.42 -3.53 -6.46
CA LYS A 142 -2.77 -3.95 -6.04
C LYS A 142 -3.31 -3.08 -4.91
N HIS A 143 -2.47 -2.72 -3.97
CA HIS A 143 -2.84 -1.96 -2.79
C HIS A 143 -3.22 -0.53 -3.14
N PHE A 144 -2.38 0.14 -3.96
CA PHE A 144 -2.67 1.49 -4.44
C PHE A 144 -3.92 1.49 -5.33
N GLU A 145 -4.03 0.53 -6.24
CA GLU A 145 -5.20 0.41 -7.10
C GLU A 145 -6.47 0.25 -6.28
N HIS A 146 -6.44 -0.62 -5.27
CA HIS A 146 -7.58 -0.86 -4.39
C HIS A 146 -8.05 0.42 -3.70
N HIS A 147 -7.14 1.12 -3.04
CA HIS A 147 -7.49 2.31 -2.27
C HIS A 147 -7.76 3.54 -3.14
N PHE A 148 -7.06 3.67 -4.26
CA PHE A 148 -7.33 4.77 -5.17
C PHE A 148 -8.69 4.61 -5.86
N ARG A 149 -9.08 3.36 -6.16
CA ARG A 149 -10.43 3.08 -6.65
C ARG A 149 -11.46 3.34 -5.55
N GLN A 150 -11.15 2.99 -4.31
CA GLN A 150 -12.01 3.25 -3.17
C GLN A 150 -12.38 4.72 -3.04
N PHE A 151 -11.45 5.63 -3.35
CA PHE A 151 -11.67 7.07 -3.24
C PHE A 151 -11.91 7.75 -4.60
N GLY A 152 -12.15 6.98 -5.63
CA GLY A 152 -12.52 7.53 -6.94
C GLY A 152 -11.41 8.25 -7.67
N LEU A 153 -10.15 7.95 -7.34
CA LEU A 153 -9.00 8.55 -8.02
C LEU A 153 -8.72 7.87 -9.36
N ILE A 154 -9.19 6.65 -9.51
CA ILE A 154 -9.12 5.88 -10.74
C ILE A 154 -10.44 5.20 -11.02
#